data_20225351ac25a81285e98e3a45b58d3b
#
_entry.id   20225351ac25a81285e98e3a45b58d3b
#
_cell.length_a   1.000
_cell.length_b   1.000
_cell.length_c   1.000
_cell.angle_alpha   90.00
_cell.angle_beta   90.00
_cell.angle_gamma   90.00
#
_symmetry.space_group_name_H-M   'P 1'
#
loop_
_entity.id
_entity.type
_entity.pdbx_description
1 polymer ?
#
loop_
_entity_poly.entity_id
_entity_poly.type
_entity_poly.pdbx_seq_one_letter_code
_entity_poly.pdbx_strand_id
1 'polypeptide(L)'
;MYKVIYDTIASTQNEIINFDRYKKVLNNNNFYVQSLEQEKGTGRGKKKWISPKGNIYLTINQKLKATAALKNNFYICYLIHKFFKKTHDIDLEYKWPNDLFYQNKKIVGVVVKSTILGNNSYLKTGIGINLSLIHISEPTRLIG
;
A
#
# COMPACT_ATOMS: atom_id res chain seq x y z
N MET A 1 -3.87 9.10 12.49
CA MET A 1 -4.23 7.92 11.68
C MET A 1 -3.98 6.65 12.49
N TYR A 2 -4.96 5.77 12.55
CA TYR A 2 -4.78 4.48 13.20
C TYR A 2 -3.88 3.56 12.36
N LYS A 3 -3.07 2.75 13.05
CA LYS A 3 -2.12 1.84 12.45
C LYS A 3 -2.25 0.45 13.07
N VAL A 4 -2.33 -0.57 12.22
CA VAL A 4 -2.31 -1.97 12.65
C VAL A 4 -1.17 -2.67 11.92
N ILE A 5 -0.28 -3.33 12.67
CA ILE A 5 0.88 -4.01 12.10
C ILE A 5 0.82 -5.49 12.48
N TYR A 6 0.98 -6.36 11.48
CA TYR A 6 1.05 -7.80 11.62
C TYR A 6 2.43 -8.31 11.24
N ASP A 7 2.86 -9.41 11.84
CA ASP A 7 4.04 -10.14 11.34
C ASP A 7 3.71 -10.83 10.02
N THR A 8 2.62 -11.55 9.98
CA THR A 8 2.17 -12.28 8.79
C THR A 8 0.64 -12.30 8.73
N ILE A 9 0.10 -11.99 7.57
CA ILE A 9 -1.33 -12.17 7.24
C ILE A 9 -1.48 -12.65 5.81
N ALA A 10 -2.67 -13.04 5.43
CA ALA A 10 -2.93 -13.43 4.04
C ALA A 10 -2.67 -12.24 3.11
N SER A 11 -3.30 -11.09 3.37
CA SER A 11 -3.16 -9.88 2.56
C SER A 11 -3.64 -8.67 3.34
N THR A 12 -2.86 -7.58 3.32
CA THR A 12 -3.27 -6.30 3.93
C THR A 12 -4.55 -5.77 3.28
N GLN A 13 -4.69 -6.00 1.98
CA GLN A 13 -5.86 -5.55 1.22
C GLN A 13 -7.13 -6.28 1.65
N ASN A 14 -7.05 -7.58 1.92
CA ASN A 14 -8.18 -8.39 2.37
C ASN A 14 -8.49 -8.18 3.85
N GLU A 15 -7.47 -7.96 4.67
CA GLU A 15 -7.65 -7.75 6.12
C GLU A 15 -8.52 -6.53 6.41
N ILE A 16 -8.39 -5.49 5.63
CA ILE A 16 -9.17 -4.25 5.76
C ILE A 16 -10.68 -4.48 5.55
N ILE A 17 -11.07 -5.58 4.92
CA ILE A 17 -12.47 -5.89 4.67
C ILE A 17 -13.19 -6.38 5.93
N ASN A 18 -12.46 -6.77 6.97
CA ASN A 18 -13.07 -7.26 8.21
C ASN A 18 -13.70 -6.08 8.99
N PHE A 19 -14.94 -5.76 8.61
CA PHE A 19 -15.68 -4.62 9.10
C PHE A 19 -15.87 -4.63 10.64
N ASP A 20 -16.18 -5.79 11.21
CA ASP A 20 -16.45 -5.87 12.64
C ASP A 20 -15.21 -5.57 13.47
N ARG A 21 -14.04 -6.03 13.01
CA ARG A 21 -12.77 -5.76 13.67
C ARG A 21 -12.42 -4.28 13.67
N TYR A 22 -12.69 -3.58 12.57
CA TYR A 22 -12.30 -2.19 12.38
C TYR A 22 -13.44 -1.19 12.56
N LYS A 23 -14.60 -1.62 13.00
CA LYS A 23 -15.80 -0.80 13.11
C LYS A 23 -15.58 0.52 13.84
N LYS A 24 -14.89 0.48 14.98
CA LYS A 24 -14.58 1.69 15.77
C LYS A 24 -13.66 2.65 15.03
N VAL A 25 -12.73 2.09 14.25
CA VAL A 25 -11.74 2.85 13.49
C VAL A 25 -12.36 3.43 12.23
N LEU A 26 -13.22 2.66 11.55
CA LEU A 26 -13.91 3.09 10.34
C LEU A 26 -14.84 4.28 10.58
N ASN A 27 -15.45 4.36 11.74
CA ASN A 27 -16.36 5.47 12.05
C ASN A 27 -15.64 6.81 12.24
N ASN A 28 -14.34 6.79 12.49
CA ASN A 28 -13.67 7.98 12.95
C ASN A 28 -12.63 8.52 11.98
N ASN A 29 -11.92 7.70 11.17
CA ASN A 29 -10.81 8.24 10.40
C ASN A 29 -10.18 7.25 9.46
N ASN A 30 -9.23 7.77 8.70
CA ASN A 30 -8.32 6.99 7.89
C ASN A 30 -7.42 6.11 8.78
N PHE A 31 -7.12 4.92 8.33
CA PHE A 31 -6.20 4.01 9.00
C PHE A 31 -5.44 3.18 7.98
N TYR A 32 -4.38 2.53 8.42
CA TYR A 32 -3.67 1.59 7.56
C TYR A 32 -3.32 0.29 8.27
N VAL A 33 -3.24 -0.76 7.47
CA VAL A 33 -2.80 -2.09 7.87
C VAL A 33 -1.49 -2.39 7.16
N GLN A 34 -0.48 -2.76 7.91
CA GLN A 34 0.83 -3.15 7.41
C GLN A 34 1.13 -4.59 7.85
N SER A 35 1.82 -5.34 7.01
CA SER A 35 2.36 -6.65 7.39
C SER A 35 3.80 -6.75 6.94
N LEU A 36 4.61 -7.48 7.71
CA LEU A 36 6.00 -7.76 7.35
C LEU A 36 6.09 -8.78 6.22
N GLU A 37 5.07 -9.65 6.11
CA GLU A 37 4.99 -10.72 5.15
C GLU A 37 3.53 -10.96 4.76
N GLN A 38 3.28 -11.36 3.52
CA GLN A 38 1.94 -11.76 3.09
C GLN A 38 1.98 -13.14 2.46
N GLU A 39 1.04 -13.99 2.84
CA GLU A 39 0.91 -15.34 2.28
C GLU A 39 0.17 -15.34 0.94
N LYS A 40 -0.75 -14.40 0.76
CA LYS A 40 -1.62 -14.28 -0.42
C LYS A 40 -1.68 -12.82 -0.90
N GLY A 41 -0.51 -12.20 -1.07
CA GLY A 41 -0.43 -10.83 -1.59
C GLY A 41 -1.07 -10.73 -2.96
N THR A 42 -1.80 -9.63 -3.20
CA THR A 42 -2.56 -9.42 -4.43
C THR A 42 -2.15 -8.13 -5.14
N GLY A 43 -2.02 -8.22 -6.46
CA GLY A 43 -1.87 -7.09 -7.35
C GLY A 43 -3.21 -6.73 -8.01
N ARG A 44 -3.16 -6.09 -9.17
CA ARG A 44 -4.37 -5.77 -9.94
C ARG A 44 -5.00 -7.04 -10.52
N GLY A 45 -6.34 -7.05 -10.53
CA GLY A 45 -7.10 -8.20 -11.01
C GLY A 45 -6.82 -9.42 -10.13
N LYS A 46 -6.45 -10.54 -10.76
CA LYS A 46 -6.13 -11.79 -10.08
C LYS A 46 -4.61 -12.02 -9.95
N LYS A 47 -3.79 -11.02 -10.23
CA LYS A 47 -2.33 -11.17 -10.14
C LYS A 47 -1.89 -11.30 -8.68
N LYS A 48 -0.88 -12.14 -8.48
CA LYS A 48 -0.25 -12.31 -7.17
C LYS A 48 0.85 -11.27 -6.98
N TRP A 49 1.01 -10.82 -5.75
CA TRP A 49 2.14 -10.02 -5.33
C TRP A 49 2.96 -10.81 -4.33
N ILE A 50 4.12 -11.31 -4.75
CA ILE A 50 5.01 -12.11 -3.90
C ILE A 50 5.54 -11.22 -2.77
N SER A 51 5.34 -11.64 -1.53
CA SER A 51 5.49 -10.76 -0.37
C SER A 51 6.34 -11.35 0.75
N PRO A 52 7.65 -11.65 0.50
CA PRO A 52 8.55 -12.10 1.58
C PRO A 52 8.89 -10.95 2.53
N LYS A 53 9.43 -11.27 3.71
CA LYS A 53 9.97 -10.27 4.63
C LYS A 53 11.10 -9.47 3.97
N GLY A 54 11.30 -8.22 4.43
CA GLY A 54 12.34 -7.34 3.89
C GLY A 54 11.83 -6.26 2.95
N ASN A 55 10.52 -6.21 2.74
CA ASN A 55 9.85 -5.26 1.87
C ASN A 55 8.71 -4.59 2.63
N ILE A 56 8.01 -3.67 1.96
CA ILE A 56 6.88 -2.97 2.58
C ILE A 56 5.58 -3.40 1.92
N TYR A 57 4.62 -3.81 2.75
CA TYR A 57 3.27 -4.15 2.32
C TYR A 57 2.28 -3.44 3.23
N LEU A 58 1.48 -2.56 2.67
CA LEU A 58 0.49 -1.86 3.45
C LEU A 58 -0.76 -1.54 2.63
N THR A 59 -1.87 -1.39 3.31
CA THR A 59 -3.10 -0.89 2.71
C THR A 59 -3.63 0.26 3.54
N ILE A 60 -3.88 1.39 2.88
CA ILE A 60 -4.46 2.58 3.49
C ILE A 60 -5.95 2.59 3.20
N ASN A 61 -6.75 2.77 4.24
CA ASN A 61 -8.19 2.96 4.11
C ASN A 61 -8.53 4.42 4.31
N GLN A 62 -9.17 5.02 3.31
CA GLN A 62 -9.53 6.44 3.33
C GLN A 62 -11.00 6.60 2.99
N LYS A 63 -11.68 7.47 3.72
CA LYS A 63 -13.06 7.83 3.42
C LYS A 63 -13.08 8.78 2.22
N LEU A 64 -13.14 8.21 1.04
CA LEU A 64 -13.13 8.92 -0.24
C LEU A 64 -14.10 8.26 -1.21
N LYS A 65 -14.64 9.04 -2.14
CA LYS A 65 -15.51 8.52 -3.21
C LYS A 65 -14.70 7.72 -4.23
N ALA A 66 -15.33 6.72 -4.84
CA ALA A 66 -14.71 5.90 -5.88
C ALA A 66 -14.15 6.74 -7.03
N THR A 67 -14.77 7.87 -7.35
CA THR A 67 -14.31 8.80 -8.40
C THR A 67 -12.92 9.38 -8.14
N ALA A 68 -12.44 9.35 -6.88
CA ALA A 68 -11.11 9.83 -6.53
C ALA A 68 -10.02 8.76 -6.71
N ALA A 69 -10.36 7.53 -7.10
CA ALA A 69 -9.42 6.41 -7.13
C ALA A 69 -8.19 6.67 -8.01
N LEU A 70 -8.40 7.13 -9.25
CA LEU A 70 -7.30 7.37 -10.19
C LEU A 70 -6.37 8.48 -9.71
N LYS A 71 -6.94 9.58 -9.25
CA LYS A 71 -6.19 10.72 -8.71
C LYS A 71 -5.40 10.33 -7.47
N ASN A 72 -6.01 9.57 -6.57
CA ASN A 72 -5.38 9.09 -5.35
C ASN A 72 -4.20 8.15 -5.67
N ASN A 73 -4.38 7.26 -6.62
CA ASN A 73 -3.34 6.35 -7.09
C ASN A 73 -2.13 7.11 -7.62
N PHE A 74 -2.36 8.06 -8.52
CA PHE A 74 -1.31 8.91 -9.08
C PHE A 74 -0.57 9.68 -7.97
N TYR A 75 -1.32 10.26 -7.03
CA TYR A 75 -0.76 11.03 -5.93
C TYR A 75 0.14 10.18 -5.01
N ILE A 76 -0.28 8.96 -4.70
CA ILE A 76 0.51 8.04 -3.89
C ILE A 76 1.82 7.68 -4.61
N CYS A 77 1.76 7.38 -5.91
CA CYS A 77 2.97 7.10 -6.70
C CYS A 77 3.91 8.31 -6.70
N TYR A 78 3.37 9.50 -6.85
CA TYR A 78 4.15 10.75 -6.81
C TYR A 78 4.85 10.93 -5.45
N LEU A 79 4.15 10.72 -4.35
CA LEU A 79 4.74 10.85 -3.01
C LEU A 79 5.85 9.83 -2.78
N ILE A 80 5.67 8.60 -3.22
CA ILE A 80 6.69 7.56 -3.09
C ILE A 80 7.92 7.91 -3.93
N HIS A 81 7.72 8.34 -5.18
CA HIS A 81 8.81 8.80 -6.04
C HIS A 81 9.60 9.94 -5.38
N LYS A 82 8.89 10.94 -4.89
CA LYS A 82 9.49 12.10 -4.23
C LYS A 82 10.30 11.69 -2.99
N PHE A 83 9.77 10.77 -2.20
CA PHE A 83 10.46 10.25 -1.01
C PHE A 83 11.79 9.59 -1.39
N PHE A 84 11.80 8.69 -2.36
CA PHE A 84 13.02 8.00 -2.78
C PHE A 84 14.04 8.95 -3.39
N LYS A 85 13.58 9.94 -4.16
CA LYS A 85 14.48 10.94 -4.73
C LYS A 85 15.15 11.79 -3.64
N LYS A 86 14.35 12.24 -2.66
CA LYS A 86 14.84 13.13 -1.61
C LYS A 86 15.75 12.41 -0.61
N THR A 87 15.40 11.17 -0.22
CA THR A 87 16.10 10.47 0.87
C THR A 87 17.24 9.56 0.40
N HIS A 88 17.16 9.05 -0.82
CA HIS A 88 18.11 8.05 -1.33
C HIS A 88 18.72 8.43 -2.68
N ASP A 89 18.34 9.57 -3.24
CA ASP A 89 18.74 10.01 -4.58
C ASP A 89 18.44 8.96 -5.65
N ILE A 90 17.29 8.30 -5.54
CA ILE A 90 16.83 7.29 -6.48
C ILE A 90 15.69 7.87 -7.31
N ASP A 91 15.87 7.85 -8.65
CA ASP A 91 14.83 8.24 -9.60
C ASP A 91 14.02 7.03 -10.01
N LEU A 92 12.80 6.90 -9.45
CA LEU A 92 11.87 5.86 -9.87
C LEU A 92 11.13 6.31 -11.13
N GLU A 93 11.05 5.44 -12.12
CA GLU A 93 10.32 5.68 -13.35
C GLU A 93 8.85 5.31 -13.19
N TYR A 94 7.97 6.27 -13.42
CA TYR A 94 6.53 6.02 -13.35
C TYR A 94 6.04 5.32 -14.62
N LYS A 95 5.33 4.21 -14.45
CA LYS A 95 4.62 3.53 -15.52
C LYS A 95 3.13 3.52 -15.22
N TRP A 96 2.37 4.17 -16.08
CA TRP A 96 0.93 4.28 -15.99
C TRP A 96 0.26 2.90 -15.87
N PRO A 97 -0.78 2.73 -15.04
CA PRO A 97 -1.36 3.78 -14.18
C PRO A 97 -0.83 3.77 -12.75
N ASN A 98 -0.09 2.75 -12.30
CA ASN A 98 0.09 2.49 -10.88
C ASN A 98 1.40 1.82 -10.49
N ASP A 99 2.43 1.90 -11.31
CA ASP A 99 3.70 1.23 -11.05
C ASP A 99 4.88 2.19 -11.07
N LEU A 100 5.87 1.91 -10.22
CA LEU A 100 7.16 2.59 -10.24
C LEU A 100 8.27 1.56 -10.47
N PHE A 101 9.16 1.88 -11.40
CA PHE A 101 10.25 1.01 -11.79
C PHE A 101 11.62 1.66 -11.51
N TYR A 102 12.62 0.84 -11.29
CA TYR A 102 14.01 1.25 -11.19
C TYR A 102 14.89 0.23 -11.90
N GLN A 103 15.68 0.68 -12.87
CA GLN A 103 16.54 -0.21 -13.67
C GLN A 103 15.76 -1.42 -14.23
N ASN A 104 14.60 -1.14 -14.84
CA ASN A 104 13.70 -2.13 -15.44
C ASN A 104 13.08 -3.14 -14.48
N LYS A 105 13.20 -2.90 -13.17
CA LYS A 105 12.56 -3.74 -12.13
C LYS A 105 11.39 -3.00 -11.51
N LYS A 106 10.28 -3.67 -11.34
CA LYS A 106 9.11 -3.11 -10.67
C LYS A 106 9.36 -3.03 -9.16
N ILE A 107 9.53 -1.82 -8.67
CA ILE A 107 9.82 -1.56 -7.26
C ILE A 107 8.55 -1.33 -6.48
N VAL A 108 7.58 -0.62 -7.05
CA VAL A 108 6.35 -0.25 -6.37
C VAL A 108 5.15 -0.63 -7.23
N GLY A 109 4.19 -1.27 -6.59
CA GLY A 109 2.86 -1.50 -7.16
C GLY A 109 1.80 -0.89 -6.24
N VAL A 110 0.83 -0.21 -6.82
CA VAL A 110 -0.28 0.42 -6.10
C VAL A 110 -1.59 -0.11 -6.66
N VAL A 111 -2.47 -0.60 -5.79
CA VAL A 111 -3.78 -1.12 -6.17
C VAL A 111 -4.85 -0.39 -5.37
N VAL A 112 -5.75 0.32 -6.04
CA VAL A 112 -6.84 1.05 -5.40
C VAL A 112 -8.15 0.32 -5.67
N LYS A 113 -8.88 0.01 -4.60
CA LYS A 113 -10.22 -0.58 -4.66
C LYS A 113 -11.17 0.28 -3.85
N SER A 114 -12.39 0.46 -4.36
CA SER A 114 -13.45 1.13 -3.61
C SER A 114 -14.31 0.10 -2.88
N THR A 115 -14.84 0.50 -1.73
CA THR A 115 -15.80 -0.30 -0.99
C THR A 115 -16.85 0.60 -0.36
N ILE A 116 -18.06 0.09 -0.19
CA ILE A 116 -19.15 0.80 0.47
C ILE A 116 -19.50 0.03 1.74
N LEU A 117 -19.48 0.74 2.87
CA LEU A 117 -19.85 0.20 4.17
C LEU A 117 -20.93 1.11 4.75
N GLY A 118 -22.17 0.61 4.81
CA GLY A 118 -23.32 1.44 5.17
C GLY A 118 -23.52 2.55 4.14
N ASN A 119 -23.55 3.80 4.61
CA ASN A 119 -23.70 4.98 3.75
C ASN A 119 -22.36 5.63 3.36
N ASN A 120 -21.25 5.00 3.71
CA ASN A 120 -19.92 5.57 3.50
C ASN A 120 -19.17 4.84 2.40
N SER A 121 -18.46 5.61 1.58
CA SER A 121 -17.55 5.11 0.56
C SER A 121 -16.11 5.23 1.04
N TYR A 122 -15.31 4.20 0.80
CA TYR A 122 -13.91 4.15 1.18
C TYR A 122 -13.05 3.71 -0.01
N LEU A 123 -11.86 4.27 -0.11
CA LEU A 123 -10.80 3.77 -0.98
C LEU A 123 -9.81 2.97 -0.15
N LYS A 124 -9.49 1.78 -0.62
CA LYS A 124 -8.45 0.92 -0.07
C LYS A 124 -7.28 0.94 -1.03
N THR A 125 -6.19 1.58 -0.63
CA THR A 125 -4.99 1.71 -1.44
C THR A 125 -3.94 0.74 -0.93
N GLY A 126 -3.75 -0.36 -1.65
CA GLY A 126 -2.71 -1.33 -1.38
C GLY A 126 -1.40 -0.88 -2.00
N ILE A 127 -0.32 -0.93 -1.23
CA ILE A 127 1.01 -0.51 -1.65
C ILE A 127 1.99 -1.63 -1.33
N GLY A 128 2.69 -2.13 -2.35
CA GLY A 128 3.82 -3.04 -2.20
C GLY A 128 5.09 -2.35 -2.66
N ILE A 129 6.15 -2.37 -1.84
CA ILE A 129 7.44 -1.79 -2.18
C ILE A 129 8.52 -2.84 -2.02
N ASN A 130 9.19 -3.19 -3.12
CA ASN A 130 10.26 -4.18 -3.17
C ASN A 130 11.62 -3.53 -2.88
N LEU A 131 11.87 -3.19 -1.62
CA LEU A 131 13.11 -2.55 -1.19
C LEU A 131 14.33 -3.40 -1.50
N SER A 132 14.21 -4.73 -1.40
CA SER A 132 15.29 -5.66 -1.66
C SER A 132 15.85 -5.56 -3.09
N LEU A 133 15.03 -5.13 -4.05
CA LEU A 133 15.45 -4.99 -5.45
C LEU A 133 16.31 -3.73 -5.71
N ILE A 134 16.31 -2.79 -4.79
CA ILE A 134 17.12 -1.57 -4.89
C ILE A 134 18.20 -1.50 -3.81
N HIS A 135 18.47 -2.64 -3.16
CA HIS A 135 19.52 -2.79 -2.13
C HIS A 135 19.38 -1.83 -0.95
N ILE A 136 18.13 -1.50 -0.60
CA ILE A 136 17.81 -0.70 0.58
C ILE A 136 17.33 -1.64 1.69
N SER A 137 17.87 -1.45 2.89
CA SER A 137 17.43 -2.19 4.07
C SER A 137 16.04 -1.75 4.51
N GLU A 138 15.28 -2.66 5.17
CA GLU A 138 14.01 -2.30 5.81
C GLU A 138 14.16 -1.07 6.70
N PRO A 139 13.15 -0.19 6.75
CA PRO A 139 13.19 1.01 7.58
C PRO A 139 13.01 0.74 9.08
N THR A 140 13.18 -0.48 9.54
CA THR A 140 13.09 -0.84 10.97
C THR A 140 14.06 -0.05 11.85
N ARG A 141 15.21 0.34 11.30
CA ARG A 141 16.18 1.16 12.01
C ARG A 141 15.78 2.63 12.11
N LEU A 142 14.82 3.07 11.28
CA LEU A 142 14.34 4.45 11.27
C LEU A 142 13.22 4.66 12.30
N ILE A 143 12.73 3.59 12.90
CA ILE A 143 11.64 3.59 13.87
C ILE A 143 12.17 3.42 15.29
N GLY A 144 13.41 3.01 15.38
CA GLY A 144 14.06 2.76 16.66
C GLY A 144 14.33 4.01 17.48
#